data_d33c450030097e7d31b01c70217beb13
#
_entry.id   d33c450030097e7d31b01c70217beb13
#
_cell.length_a   1.000
_cell.length_b   1.000
_cell.length_c   1.000
_cell.angle_alpha   90.00
_cell.angle_beta   90.00
_cell.angle_gamma   90.00
#
_symmetry.space_group_name_H-M   'P 1'
#
loop_
_entity.id
_entity.type
_entity.pdbx_description
1 polymer ?
#
loop_
_entity_poly.entity_id
_entity_poly.type
_entity_poly.pdbx_seq_one_letter_code
_entity_poly.pdbx_strand_id
1 'polypeptide(L)'
;MPAFSDAYALVKLLQKQGGLARAPRLVVNMATGHEDGEDTAHRLRLVARRFLGMELECLAVVPMDAHVPRAVRMQEPVLTAFPKSPAAVAYRALAARLWKSAPTDPLIERVVPEPQQRLEA
;
A
#
# COMPACT_ATOMS: atom_id res chain seq x y z
N MET A 1 9.24 13.58 -10.37
CA MET A 1 9.29 12.10 -10.43
C MET A 1 8.02 11.59 -11.08
N PRO A 2 8.14 10.76 -12.12
CA PRO A 2 6.97 10.29 -12.87
C PRO A 2 5.92 9.61 -12.00
N ALA A 3 6.35 8.72 -11.08
CA ALA A 3 5.43 7.99 -10.21
C ALA A 3 4.58 8.90 -9.31
N PHE A 4 5.17 9.97 -8.80
CA PHE A 4 4.46 10.95 -7.98
C PHE A 4 3.39 11.67 -8.80
N SER A 5 3.78 12.17 -9.98
CA SER A 5 2.87 12.88 -10.88
C SER A 5 1.74 11.98 -11.37
N ASP A 6 2.05 10.74 -11.67
CA ASP A 6 1.06 9.75 -12.12
C ASP A 6 0.06 9.42 -11.00
N ALA A 7 0.52 9.24 -9.78
CA ALA A 7 -0.34 8.99 -8.63
C ALA A 7 -1.29 10.18 -8.38
N TYR A 8 -0.76 11.40 -8.41
CA TYR A 8 -1.57 12.60 -8.26
C TYR A 8 -2.62 12.72 -9.36
N ALA A 9 -2.22 12.51 -10.61
CA ALA A 9 -3.13 12.57 -11.76
C ALA A 9 -4.25 11.55 -11.65
N LEU A 10 -3.94 10.33 -11.20
CA LEU A 10 -4.94 9.27 -11.01
C LEU A 10 -5.94 9.65 -9.93
N VAL A 11 -5.49 10.15 -8.77
CA VAL A 11 -6.37 10.58 -7.68
C VAL A 11 -7.29 11.72 -8.15
N LYS A 12 -6.73 12.69 -8.85
CA LYS A 12 -7.49 13.82 -9.41
C LYS A 12 -8.56 13.35 -10.39
N LEU A 13 -8.19 12.43 -11.27
CA LEU A 13 -9.13 11.86 -12.26
C LEU A 13 -10.26 11.11 -11.59
N LEU A 14 -9.95 10.26 -10.61
CA LEU A 14 -10.95 9.51 -9.86
C LEU A 14 -11.91 10.42 -9.10
N GLN A 15 -11.40 11.51 -8.52
CA GLN A 15 -12.24 12.50 -7.85
C GLN A 15 -13.19 13.18 -8.82
N LYS A 16 -12.69 13.59 -9.98
CA LYS A 16 -13.52 14.25 -11.02
C LYS A 16 -14.62 13.36 -11.56
N GLN A 17 -14.37 12.07 -11.66
CA GLN A 17 -15.35 11.10 -12.13
C GLN A 17 -16.39 10.69 -11.07
N GLY A 18 -16.22 11.17 -9.84
CA GLY A 18 -17.11 10.81 -8.74
C GLY A 18 -17.02 9.36 -8.31
N GLY A 19 -15.95 8.66 -8.69
CA GLY A 19 -15.76 7.25 -8.39
C GLY A 19 -15.22 6.94 -6.99
N LEU A 20 -14.94 7.96 -6.18
CA LEU A 20 -14.38 7.78 -4.85
C LEU A 20 -15.46 7.93 -3.79
N ALA A 21 -15.81 6.84 -3.11
CA ALA A 21 -16.68 6.87 -1.94
C ALA A 21 -15.98 7.49 -0.72
N ARG A 22 -14.66 7.39 -0.68
CA ARG A 22 -13.79 7.98 0.34
C ARG A 22 -12.42 8.30 -0.28
N ALA A 23 -11.60 9.09 0.43
CA ALA A 23 -10.24 9.38 -0.02
C ALA A 23 -9.44 8.08 -0.14
N PRO A 24 -8.65 7.92 -1.21
CA PRO A 24 -7.79 6.76 -1.35
C PRO A 24 -6.69 6.79 -0.29
N ARG A 25 -6.21 5.62 0.06
CA ARG A 25 -5.06 5.45 0.94
C ARG A 25 -3.84 5.13 0.09
N LEU A 26 -2.68 5.59 0.52
CA LEU A 26 -1.46 5.43 -0.27
C LEU A 26 -0.45 4.50 0.39
N VAL A 27 0.32 3.86 -0.46
CA VAL A 27 1.48 3.06 -0.08
C VAL A 27 2.64 3.56 -0.92
N VAL A 28 3.75 3.90 -0.27
CA VAL A 28 4.99 4.20 -0.98
C VAL A 28 5.78 2.91 -1.12
N ASN A 29 5.99 2.49 -2.35
CA ASN A 29 6.72 1.26 -2.65
C ASN A 29 8.12 1.58 -3.18
N MET A 30 9.03 0.64 -3.01
CA MET A 30 10.41 0.74 -3.51
C MET A 30 11.13 2.00 -3.01
N ALA A 31 10.90 2.36 -1.76
CA ALA A 31 11.53 3.53 -1.15
C ALA A 31 13.03 3.27 -0.94
N THR A 32 13.85 4.25 -1.31
CA THR A 32 15.31 4.15 -1.16
C THR A 32 15.77 4.28 0.30
N GLY A 33 14.88 4.73 1.18
CA GLY A 33 15.07 4.79 2.62
C GLY A 33 13.76 5.14 3.28
N HIS A 34 13.65 4.90 4.58
CA HIS A 34 12.43 5.19 5.32
C HIS A 34 12.08 6.69 5.27
N GLU A 35 13.07 7.54 5.50
CA GLU A 35 12.91 8.99 5.47
C GLU A 35 12.49 9.49 4.09
N ASP A 36 13.10 8.98 3.03
CA ASP A 36 12.74 9.32 1.65
C ASP A 36 11.30 8.90 1.32
N GLY A 37 10.90 7.72 1.77
CA GLY A 37 9.53 7.25 1.62
C GLY A 37 8.51 8.10 2.37
N GLU A 38 8.82 8.50 3.59
CA GLU A 38 7.98 9.38 4.39
C GLU A 38 7.86 10.78 3.74
N ASP A 39 8.96 11.32 3.22
CA ASP A 39 8.94 12.60 2.51
C ASP A 39 8.06 12.54 1.26
N THR A 40 8.13 11.47 0.51
CA THR A 40 7.28 11.27 -0.67
C THR A 40 5.81 11.24 -0.29
N ALA A 41 5.46 10.49 0.75
CA ALA A 41 4.09 10.42 1.26
C ALA A 41 3.60 11.79 1.74
N HIS A 42 4.44 12.52 2.47
CA HIS A 42 4.11 13.83 3.00
C HIS A 42 3.84 14.85 1.87
N ARG A 43 4.67 14.86 0.84
CA ARG A 43 4.49 15.73 -0.33
C ARG A 43 3.18 15.45 -1.05
N LEU A 44 2.85 14.19 -1.28
CA LEU A 44 1.60 13.84 -1.95
C LEU A 44 0.39 14.24 -1.12
N ARG A 45 0.46 14.03 0.20
CA ARG A 45 -0.60 14.44 1.13
C ARG A 45 -0.81 15.95 1.11
N LEU A 46 0.25 16.75 1.11
CA LEU A 46 0.17 18.21 1.04
C LEU A 46 -0.47 18.69 -0.25
N VAL A 47 -0.04 18.12 -1.38
CA VAL A 47 -0.57 18.47 -2.70
C VAL A 47 -2.05 18.10 -2.81
N ALA A 48 -2.43 16.91 -2.36
CA ALA A 48 -3.81 16.48 -2.38
C ALA A 48 -4.70 17.36 -1.50
N ARG A 49 -4.23 17.71 -0.32
CA ARG A 49 -4.95 18.62 0.58
C ARG A 49 -5.16 20.00 -0.06
N ARG A 50 -4.09 20.55 -0.63
CA ARG A 50 -4.12 21.90 -1.18
C ARG A 50 -4.97 22.01 -2.44
N PHE A 51 -4.84 21.08 -3.38
CA PHE A 51 -5.44 21.18 -4.69
C PHE A 51 -6.70 20.35 -4.88
N LEU A 52 -6.88 19.30 -4.11
CA LEU A 52 -8.03 18.40 -4.23
C LEU A 52 -8.93 18.41 -2.99
N GLY A 53 -8.54 19.10 -1.92
CA GLY A 53 -9.29 19.11 -0.67
C GLY A 53 -9.40 17.73 -0.02
N MET A 54 -8.42 16.86 -0.24
CA MET A 54 -8.43 15.48 0.19
C MET A 54 -7.39 15.20 1.26
N GLU A 55 -7.79 14.49 2.31
CA GLU A 55 -6.88 13.96 3.31
C GLU A 55 -6.50 12.52 2.95
N LEU A 56 -5.24 12.31 2.56
CA LEU A 56 -4.73 10.99 2.23
C LEU A 56 -4.02 10.39 3.45
N GLU A 57 -4.29 9.12 3.73
CA GLU A 57 -3.59 8.36 4.75
C GLU A 57 -2.51 7.50 4.09
N CYS A 58 -1.27 7.55 4.62
CA CYS A 58 -0.22 6.64 4.20
C CYS A 58 -0.26 5.39 5.08
N LEU A 59 -0.51 4.24 4.48
CA LEU A 59 -0.60 2.97 5.20
C LEU A 59 0.76 2.34 5.44
N ALA A 60 1.69 2.51 4.52
CA ALA A 60 3.00 1.90 4.63
C ALA A 60 4.01 2.54 3.70
N VAL A 61 5.26 2.44 4.09
CA VAL A 61 6.43 2.68 3.24
C VAL A 61 7.13 1.34 3.10
N VAL A 62 7.18 0.81 1.88
CA VAL A 62 7.85 -0.47 1.58
C VAL A 62 9.23 -0.15 1.02
N PRO A 63 10.31 -0.61 1.67
CA PRO A 63 11.65 -0.30 1.21
C PRO A 63 11.99 -1.06 -0.07
N MET A 64 12.90 -0.49 -0.85
CA MET A 64 13.56 -1.20 -1.94
C MET A 64 14.37 -2.33 -1.32
N ASP A 65 14.16 -3.55 -1.82
CA ASP A 65 14.71 -4.75 -1.21
C ASP A 65 15.03 -5.77 -2.31
N ALA A 66 16.30 -6.15 -2.40
CA ALA A 66 16.77 -7.11 -3.41
C ALA A 66 16.13 -8.49 -3.27
N HIS A 67 15.58 -8.81 -2.11
CA HIS A 67 14.85 -10.07 -1.92
C HIS A 67 13.56 -10.15 -2.73
N VAL A 68 12.96 -8.99 -3.04
CA VAL A 68 11.71 -8.96 -3.83
C VAL A 68 11.93 -9.48 -5.25
N PRO A 69 12.83 -8.91 -6.07
CA PRO A 69 13.09 -9.46 -7.40
C PRO A 69 13.65 -10.88 -7.35
N ARG A 70 14.38 -11.23 -6.30
CA ARG A 70 14.87 -12.59 -6.12
C ARG A 70 13.73 -13.58 -5.91
N ALA A 71 12.75 -13.23 -5.09
CA ALA A 71 11.55 -14.04 -4.88
C ALA A 71 10.75 -14.19 -6.18
N VAL A 72 10.64 -13.11 -6.95
CA VAL A 72 9.98 -13.16 -8.27
C VAL A 72 10.66 -14.18 -9.19
N ARG A 73 11.99 -14.19 -9.24
CA ARG A 73 12.73 -15.18 -10.04
C ARG A 73 12.52 -16.62 -9.55
N MET A 74 12.29 -16.79 -8.25
CA MET A 74 11.97 -18.09 -7.64
C MET A 74 10.50 -18.48 -7.83
N GLN A 75 9.69 -17.61 -8.39
CA GLN A 75 8.24 -17.79 -8.52
C GLN A 75 7.54 -18.05 -7.17
N GLU A 76 8.03 -17.38 -6.14
CA GLU A 76 7.47 -17.45 -4.78
C GLU A 76 7.17 -16.04 -4.26
N PRO A 77 6.13 -15.88 -3.42
CA PRO A 77 5.92 -14.62 -2.72
C PRO A 77 7.10 -14.31 -1.79
N VAL A 78 7.48 -13.04 -1.69
CA VAL A 78 8.59 -12.63 -0.83
C VAL A 78 8.33 -12.99 0.64
N LEU A 79 7.08 -12.96 1.07
CA LEU A 79 6.69 -13.33 2.43
C LEU A 79 6.96 -14.81 2.74
N THR A 80 6.92 -15.66 1.73
CA THR A 80 7.21 -17.10 1.85
C THR A 80 8.71 -17.38 1.68
N ALA A 81 9.32 -16.80 0.64
CA ALA A 81 10.72 -17.06 0.32
C ALA A 81 11.68 -16.40 1.31
N PHE A 82 11.37 -15.16 1.73
CA PHE A 82 12.23 -14.36 2.61
C PHE A 82 11.39 -13.65 3.67
N PRO A 83 10.83 -14.39 4.64
CA PRO A 83 9.86 -13.82 5.60
C PRO A 83 10.44 -12.76 6.53
N LYS A 84 11.76 -12.71 6.68
CA LYS A 84 12.44 -11.72 7.53
C LYS A 84 13.01 -10.54 6.76
N SER A 85 12.84 -10.50 5.45
CA SER A 85 13.35 -9.38 4.64
C SER A 85 12.60 -8.09 4.96
N PRO A 86 13.24 -6.92 4.79
CA PRO A 86 12.59 -5.63 5.07
C PRO A 86 11.26 -5.44 4.33
N ALA A 87 11.19 -5.81 3.06
CA ALA A 87 9.96 -5.70 2.29
C ALA A 87 8.87 -6.66 2.83
N ALA A 88 9.23 -7.89 3.19
CA ALA A 88 8.28 -8.85 3.75
C ALA A 88 7.67 -8.35 5.07
N VAL A 89 8.50 -7.78 5.93
CA VAL A 89 8.05 -7.17 7.19
C VAL A 89 7.08 -6.02 6.92
N ALA A 90 7.41 -5.15 5.97
CA ALA A 90 6.56 -4.02 5.59
C ALA A 90 5.22 -4.47 5.00
N TYR A 91 5.22 -5.45 4.12
CA TYR A 91 3.99 -6.00 3.53
C TYR A 91 3.10 -6.66 4.59
N ARG A 92 3.69 -7.34 5.55
CA ARG A 92 2.93 -7.98 6.63
C ARG A 92 2.25 -6.92 7.51
N ALA A 93 2.95 -5.85 7.84
CA ALA A 93 2.39 -4.73 8.58
C ALA A 93 1.27 -4.03 7.80
N LEU A 94 1.47 -3.85 6.49
CA LEU A 94 0.45 -3.28 5.60
C LEU A 94 -0.81 -4.15 5.58
N ALA A 95 -0.65 -5.45 5.42
CA ALA A 95 -1.77 -6.39 5.41
C ALA A 95 -2.59 -6.32 6.70
N ALA A 96 -1.91 -6.23 7.85
CA ALA A 96 -2.56 -6.11 9.14
C ALA A 96 -3.39 -4.81 9.26
N ARG A 97 -2.84 -3.70 8.76
CA ARG A 97 -3.56 -2.41 8.75
C ARG A 97 -4.79 -2.45 7.84
N LEU A 98 -4.64 -3.00 6.65
CA LEU A 98 -5.74 -3.15 5.71
C LEU A 98 -6.85 -4.02 6.28
N TRP A 99 -6.50 -5.12 6.92
CA TRP A 99 -7.47 -6.02 7.51
C TRP A 99 -8.29 -5.35 8.61
N LYS A 100 -7.63 -4.60 9.50
CA LYS A 100 -8.30 -3.88 10.59
C LYS A 100 -9.19 -2.76 10.12
N SER A 101 -8.85 -2.12 9.01
CA SER A 101 -9.56 -0.96 8.48
C SER A 101 -10.49 -1.30 7.31
N ALA A 102 -10.52 -2.56 6.88
CA ALA A 102 -11.41 -3.00 5.82
C ALA A 102 -12.86 -2.77 6.26
N PRO A 103 -13.67 -2.08 5.44
CA PRO A 103 -15.09 -2.07 5.71
C PRO A 103 -15.61 -3.50 5.65
N THR A 104 -16.59 -3.79 6.48
CA THR A 104 -17.26 -5.09 6.47
C THR A 104 -18.05 -5.21 5.15
N ASP A 105 -17.35 -5.54 4.09
CA ASP A 105 -17.98 -5.84 2.81
C ASP A 105 -18.23 -7.34 2.76
N PRO A 106 -19.49 -7.78 2.65
CA PRO A 106 -19.82 -9.21 2.58
C PRO A 106 -19.08 -9.95 1.48
N LEU A 107 -18.67 -9.26 0.41
CA LEU A 107 -17.87 -9.84 -0.66
C LEU A 107 -16.43 -10.12 -0.22
N ILE A 108 -15.85 -9.26 0.63
CA ILE A 108 -14.50 -9.44 1.14
C ILE A 108 -14.45 -10.61 2.12
N GLU A 109 -15.46 -10.75 2.97
CA GLU A 109 -15.56 -11.88 3.90
C GLU A 109 -15.62 -13.24 3.18
N ARG A 110 -16.21 -13.27 1.99
CA ARG A 110 -16.30 -14.49 1.18
C ARG A 110 -15.03 -14.86 0.45
N VAL A 111 -14.23 -13.86 0.07
CA VAL A 111 -13.06 -14.05 -0.81
C VAL A 111 -11.76 -14.15 -0.02
N VAL A 112 -11.68 -13.49 1.14
CA VAL A 112 -10.46 -13.47 1.97
C VAL A 112 -10.79 -14.13 3.32
N PRO A 113 -10.40 -15.38 3.54
CA PRO A 113 -10.57 -16.02 4.84
C PRO A 113 -9.76 -15.28 5.90
N GLU A 114 -10.27 -15.25 7.12
CA GLU A 114 -9.59 -14.63 8.24
C GLU A 114 -8.17 -15.18 8.41
N PRO A 115 -7.19 -14.34 8.79
CA PRO A 115 -5.80 -14.77 8.93
C PRO A 115 -5.62 -15.96 9.88
N GLN A 116 -6.47 -16.09 10.88
CA GLN A 116 -6.42 -17.18 11.85
C GLN A 116 -6.79 -18.53 11.27
N GLN A 117 -7.66 -18.55 10.27
CA GLN A 117 -8.06 -19.80 9.60
C GLN A 117 -6.96 -20.36 8.70
N ARG A 118 -6.01 -19.54 8.29
CA ARG A 118 -4.86 -19.97 7.49
C ARG A 118 -3.77 -20.65 8.30
N LEU A 119 -3.71 -20.41 9.60
CA LEU A 119 -2.71 -20.99 10.49
C LEU A 119 -3.11 -22.39 10.98
N GLU A 120 -4.37 -22.73 10.89
CA GLU A 120 -4.92 -24.04 11.29
C GLU A 120 -5.01 -25.03 10.13
N ALA A 121 -4.80 -24.57 8.92
CA ALA A 121 -4.74 -25.38 7.72
C ALA A 121 -3.29 -25.75 7.38
#